data_d2079efeda32aa0468ed9c3d394f2464
#
_entry.id   d2079efeda32aa0468ed9c3d394f2464
#
_cell.length_a   1.000
_cell.length_b   1.000
_cell.length_c   1.000
_cell.angle_alpha   90.00
_cell.angle_beta   90.00
_cell.angle_gamma   90.00
#
_symmetry.space_group_name_H-M   'P 1'
#
loop_
_entity.id
_entity.type
_entity.pdbx_description
1 polymer ?
#
loop_
_entity_poly.entity_id
_entity_poly.type
_entity_poly.pdbx_seq_one_letter_code
_entity_poly.pdbx_strand_id
1 'polypeptide(L)'
;IPKILKVVKPVKKPMFPDVEYTWTSSNVDIKLVHPEQNDGVKMKIIEHFFNTHKVPFFKRGTIIKTIDAGFDTIPEILRMTIADFETVNGISEKSGKKYRKAIRANYNKKDIATIMAASTHFGSGFAITKIKPILEKIPDILTTDMEKNEIIESLSSLSGFSKKSATKFMKGLPSFKEFYYSLP
;
A
#
# COMPACT_ATOMS: atom_id res chain seq x y z
N ILE A 1 -18.62 -0.58 -17.65
CA ILE A 1 -17.52 -1.57 -17.50
C ILE A 1 -17.43 -2.32 -18.82
N PRO A 2 -16.26 -2.32 -19.51
CA PRO A 2 -16.09 -3.07 -20.76
C PRO A 2 -16.35 -4.55 -20.52
N LYS A 3 -17.09 -5.20 -21.44
CA LYS A 3 -17.30 -6.65 -21.42
C LYS A 3 -16.57 -7.27 -22.61
N ILE A 4 -15.90 -8.40 -22.37
CA ILE A 4 -15.35 -9.22 -23.47
C ILE A 4 -16.52 -9.89 -24.16
N LEU A 5 -16.77 -9.51 -25.41
CA LEU A 5 -17.86 -10.07 -26.20
C LEU A 5 -17.46 -11.36 -26.94
N LYS A 6 -16.17 -11.45 -27.35
CA LYS A 6 -15.65 -12.58 -28.12
C LYS A 6 -14.14 -12.66 -27.99
N VAL A 7 -13.61 -13.87 -27.86
CA VAL A 7 -12.18 -14.16 -27.98
C VAL A 7 -11.87 -14.49 -29.44
N VAL A 8 -11.12 -13.62 -30.11
CA VAL A 8 -10.83 -13.73 -31.56
C VAL A 8 -9.82 -14.84 -31.85
N LYS A 9 -8.83 -15.02 -30.96
CA LYS A 9 -7.81 -16.08 -31.09
C LYS A 9 -7.73 -16.85 -29.75
N PRO A 10 -8.60 -17.83 -29.53
CA PRO A 10 -8.54 -18.63 -28.32
C PRO A 10 -7.30 -19.53 -28.32
N VAL A 11 -6.63 -19.62 -27.18
CA VAL A 11 -5.55 -20.60 -26.94
C VAL A 11 -6.14 -21.88 -26.38
N LYS A 12 -5.52 -23.04 -26.70
CA LYS A 12 -6.00 -24.35 -26.19
C LYS A 12 -5.85 -24.50 -24.68
N LYS A 13 -4.84 -23.85 -24.09
CA LYS A 13 -4.62 -23.82 -22.64
C LYS A 13 -4.40 -22.39 -22.20
N PRO A 14 -5.03 -21.93 -21.11
CA PRO A 14 -4.75 -20.60 -20.54
C PRO A 14 -3.30 -20.54 -20.08
N MET A 15 -2.65 -19.38 -20.24
CA MET A 15 -1.35 -19.11 -19.65
C MET A 15 -1.56 -18.68 -18.20
N PHE A 16 -0.97 -19.39 -17.29
CA PHE A 16 -0.94 -19.05 -15.87
C PHE A 16 0.38 -18.35 -15.53
N PRO A 17 0.43 -17.53 -14.47
CA PRO A 17 1.68 -16.92 -14.02
C PRO A 17 2.66 -17.99 -13.54
N ASP A 18 3.94 -17.76 -13.79
CA ASP A 18 5.04 -18.63 -13.38
C ASP A 18 5.50 -18.35 -11.93
N VAL A 19 4.50 -18.28 -11.03
CA VAL A 19 4.66 -18.03 -9.59
C VAL A 19 3.58 -18.81 -8.85
N GLU A 20 3.83 -19.15 -7.59
CA GLU A 20 2.86 -19.88 -6.78
C GLU A 20 1.60 -19.05 -6.54
N TYR A 21 0.44 -19.61 -6.90
CA TYR A 21 -0.85 -18.96 -6.76
C TYR A 21 -1.93 -19.91 -6.26
N THR A 22 -3.00 -19.33 -5.75
CA THR A 22 -4.24 -20.06 -5.39
C THR A 22 -5.45 -19.39 -6.02
N TRP A 23 -6.49 -20.18 -6.28
CA TRP A 23 -7.75 -19.65 -6.77
C TRP A 23 -8.54 -18.97 -5.63
N THR A 24 -9.25 -17.91 -5.98
CA THR A 24 -10.27 -17.33 -5.08
C THR A 24 -11.43 -18.33 -4.90
N SER A 25 -12.24 -18.11 -3.87
CA SER A 25 -13.42 -18.94 -3.61
C SER A 25 -14.45 -18.92 -4.76
N SER A 26 -14.40 -17.91 -5.62
CA SER A 26 -15.23 -17.81 -6.82
C SER A 26 -14.68 -18.57 -8.01
N ASN A 27 -13.46 -19.09 -7.95
CA ASN A 27 -12.72 -19.73 -9.06
C ASN A 27 -12.60 -18.85 -10.32
N VAL A 28 -12.72 -17.52 -10.18
CA VAL A 28 -12.62 -16.57 -11.30
C VAL A 28 -11.25 -15.89 -11.30
N ASP A 29 -10.74 -15.56 -10.11
CA ASP A 29 -9.47 -14.86 -9.95
C ASP A 29 -8.44 -15.76 -9.26
N ILE A 30 -7.16 -15.50 -9.55
CA ILE A 30 -6.03 -16.12 -8.87
C ILE A 30 -5.36 -15.10 -7.94
N LYS A 31 -4.79 -15.57 -6.84
CA LYS A 31 -4.01 -14.78 -5.88
C LYS A 31 -2.64 -15.40 -5.70
N LEU A 32 -1.62 -14.57 -5.58
CA LEU A 32 -0.29 -15.03 -5.17
C LEU A 32 -0.37 -15.61 -3.76
N VAL A 33 0.34 -16.72 -3.52
CA VAL A 33 0.45 -17.34 -2.20
C VAL A 33 1.36 -16.49 -1.32
N HIS A 34 2.48 -16.00 -1.87
CA HIS A 34 3.47 -15.17 -1.20
C HIS A 34 3.65 -13.80 -1.90
N PRO A 35 2.64 -12.89 -1.82
CA PRO A 35 2.74 -11.60 -2.49
C PRO A 35 3.88 -10.72 -1.94
N GLU A 36 4.24 -10.88 -0.65
CA GLU A 36 5.31 -10.14 0.02
C GLU A 36 6.71 -10.48 -0.51
N GLN A 37 6.89 -11.65 -1.14
CA GLN A 37 8.14 -12.09 -1.74
C GLN A 37 8.27 -11.69 -3.21
N ASN A 38 7.19 -11.18 -3.81
CA ASN A 38 7.19 -10.81 -5.23
C ASN A 38 7.60 -9.35 -5.44
N ASP A 39 8.74 -9.12 -6.10
CA ASP A 39 9.27 -7.77 -6.33
C ASP A 39 8.33 -6.87 -7.14
N GLY A 40 7.55 -7.44 -8.04
CA GLY A 40 6.52 -6.69 -8.77
C GLY A 40 5.39 -6.19 -7.86
N VAL A 41 5.05 -6.94 -6.82
CA VAL A 41 4.06 -6.54 -5.80
C VAL A 41 4.68 -5.49 -4.86
N LYS A 42 5.89 -5.73 -4.35
CA LYS A 42 6.63 -4.75 -3.54
C LYS A 42 6.72 -3.41 -4.25
N MET A 43 7.17 -3.42 -5.49
CA MET A 43 7.28 -2.22 -6.33
C MET A 43 5.94 -1.48 -6.44
N LYS A 44 4.83 -2.17 -6.66
CA LYS A 44 3.50 -1.54 -6.76
C LYS A 44 3.03 -0.96 -5.42
N ILE A 45 3.31 -1.62 -4.31
CA ILE A 45 2.98 -1.11 -2.95
C ILE A 45 3.77 0.17 -2.68
N ILE A 46 5.08 0.18 -2.95
CA ILE A 46 5.95 1.35 -2.78
C ILE A 46 5.49 2.48 -3.70
N GLU A 47 5.22 2.19 -4.98
CA GLU A 47 4.74 3.17 -5.94
C GLU A 47 3.39 3.78 -5.49
N HIS A 48 2.47 2.96 -5.02
CA HIS A 48 1.19 3.42 -4.49
C HIS A 48 1.36 4.36 -3.29
N PHE A 49 2.25 4.00 -2.36
CA PHE A 49 2.55 4.82 -1.18
C PHE A 49 3.05 6.22 -1.57
N PHE A 50 4.10 6.30 -2.39
CA PHE A 50 4.67 7.59 -2.78
C PHE A 50 3.77 8.40 -3.72
N ASN A 51 2.96 7.74 -4.56
CA ASN A 51 1.96 8.42 -5.38
C ASN A 51 0.82 9.00 -4.53
N THR A 52 0.34 8.28 -3.52
CA THR A 52 -0.70 8.75 -2.60
C THR A 52 -0.23 9.98 -1.81
N HIS A 53 1.05 10.00 -1.41
CA HIS A 53 1.70 11.18 -0.80
C HIS A 53 2.08 12.26 -1.83
N LYS A 54 1.77 12.07 -3.12
CA LYS A 54 2.07 13.01 -4.22
C LYS A 54 3.54 13.37 -4.32
N VAL A 55 4.45 12.45 -3.98
CA VAL A 55 5.89 12.68 -4.08
C VAL A 55 6.29 12.80 -5.56
N PRO A 56 6.75 13.99 -6.02
CA PRO A 56 7.17 14.17 -7.41
C PRO A 56 8.50 13.49 -7.68
N PHE A 57 8.75 13.16 -8.95
CA PHE A 57 10.01 12.61 -9.46
C PHE A 57 10.37 11.20 -8.98
N PHE A 58 9.89 10.76 -7.84
CA PHE A 58 10.12 9.42 -7.30
C PHE A 58 9.09 8.45 -7.87
N LYS A 59 9.37 7.93 -9.07
CA LYS A 59 8.46 7.12 -9.87
C LYS A 59 9.01 5.72 -10.09
N ARG A 60 8.22 4.87 -10.76
CA ARG A 60 8.49 3.44 -10.97
C ARG A 60 9.96 3.13 -11.32
N GLY A 61 10.57 3.84 -12.27
CA GLY A 61 11.96 3.59 -12.65
C GLY A 61 12.98 3.85 -11.54
N THR A 62 12.72 4.87 -10.69
CA THR A 62 13.55 5.14 -9.51
C THR A 62 13.31 4.09 -8.43
N ILE A 63 12.05 3.71 -8.21
CA ILE A 63 11.66 2.69 -7.22
C ILE A 63 12.29 1.34 -7.54
N ILE A 64 12.27 0.91 -8.80
CA ILE A 64 12.94 -0.34 -9.22
C ILE A 64 14.43 -0.28 -8.87
N LYS A 65 15.11 0.82 -9.22
CA LYS A 65 16.54 0.98 -8.90
C LYS A 65 16.83 0.96 -7.39
N THR A 66 15.95 1.51 -6.55
CA THR A 66 16.10 1.45 -5.09
C THR A 66 15.91 0.04 -4.56
N ILE A 67 14.93 -0.71 -5.10
CA ILE A 67 14.71 -2.13 -4.75
C ILE A 67 15.94 -2.97 -5.15
N ASP A 68 16.46 -2.78 -6.37
CA ASP A 68 17.64 -3.49 -6.88
C ASP A 68 18.89 -3.19 -6.04
N ALA A 69 18.95 -2.04 -5.37
CA ALA A 69 20.03 -1.65 -4.46
C ALA A 69 19.80 -2.11 -3.00
N GLY A 70 18.72 -2.87 -2.72
CA GLY A 70 18.43 -3.44 -1.42
C GLY A 70 17.51 -2.58 -0.53
N PHE A 71 17.02 -1.43 -1.01
CA PHE A 71 16.02 -0.61 -0.30
C PHE A 71 14.63 -1.00 -0.80
N ASP A 72 14.06 -2.08 -0.29
CA ASP A 72 12.86 -2.71 -0.81
C ASP A 72 11.62 -2.53 0.08
N THR A 73 11.72 -1.73 1.14
CA THR A 73 10.62 -1.37 2.03
C THR A 73 10.38 0.15 2.11
N ILE A 74 9.13 0.53 2.36
CA ILE A 74 8.75 1.96 2.54
C ILE A 74 9.53 2.62 3.68
N PRO A 75 9.67 2.00 4.88
CA PRO A 75 10.42 2.59 5.98
C PRO A 75 11.89 2.83 5.64
N GLU A 76 12.55 1.91 4.93
CA GLU A 76 13.94 2.08 4.48
C GLU A 76 14.07 3.26 3.53
N ILE A 77 13.24 3.30 2.48
CA ILE A 77 13.26 4.41 1.51
C ILE A 77 13.00 5.77 2.17
N LEU A 78 12.10 5.83 3.14
CA LEU A 78 11.85 7.06 3.90
C LEU A 78 13.05 7.51 4.74
N ARG A 79 13.91 6.56 5.18
CA ARG A 79 15.15 6.85 5.93
C ARG A 79 16.33 7.17 5.04
N MET A 80 16.33 6.79 3.76
CA MET A 80 17.46 7.00 2.86
C MET A 80 18.02 8.42 2.99
N THR A 81 19.33 8.50 3.18
CA THR A 81 20.11 9.73 3.11
C THR A 81 20.46 10.07 1.66
N ILE A 82 21.09 11.21 1.42
CA ILE A 82 21.63 11.53 0.09
C ILE A 82 22.71 10.53 -0.29
N ALA A 83 23.57 10.15 0.64
CA ALA A 83 24.62 9.15 0.41
C ALA A 83 24.04 7.79 0.03
N ASP A 84 22.94 7.35 0.69
CA ASP A 84 22.29 6.09 0.30
C ASP A 84 21.73 6.14 -1.12
N PHE A 85 21.14 7.28 -1.55
CA PHE A 85 20.72 7.43 -2.94
C PHE A 85 21.88 7.37 -3.94
N GLU A 86 23.08 7.83 -3.57
CA GLU A 86 24.26 7.77 -4.42
C GLU A 86 24.80 6.35 -4.62
N THR A 87 24.51 5.43 -3.70
CA THR A 87 24.85 4.00 -3.88
C THR A 87 23.97 3.32 -4.92
N VAL A 88 22.80 3.91 -5.25
CA VAL A 88 21.85 3.34 -6.20
C VAL A 88 22.34 3.60 -7.64
N ASN A 89 22.53 2.53 -8.40
CA ASN A 89 23.03 2.62 -9.77
C ASN A 89 22.20 3.58 -10.64
N GLY A 90 22.87 4.55 -11.28
CA GLY A 90 22.24 5.55 -12.15
C GLY A 90 21.46 6.64 -11.41
N ILE A 91 21.72 6.85 -10.11
CA ILE A 91 21.28 8.01 -9.34
C ILE A 91 22.51 8.85 -8.99
N SER A 92 22.57 10.07 -9.51
CA SER A 92 23.61 11.04 -9.16
C SER A 92 23.30 11.75 -7.86
N GLU A 93 24.29 12.39 -7.23
CA GLU A 93 24.11 13.25 -6.05
C GLU A 93 22.98 14.29 -6.24
N LYS A 94 22.95 14.95 -7.40
CA LYS A 94 21.89 15.93 -7.76
C LYS A 94 20.51 15.29 -7.73
N SER A 95 20.37 14.08 -8.27
CA SER A 95 19.10 13.35 -8.28
C SER A 95 18.75 12.86 -6.89
N GLY A 96 19.70 12.35 -6.11
CA GLY A 96 19.52 11.94 -4.72
C GLY A 96 19.02 13.09 -3.84
N LYS A 97 19.64 14.27 -3.94
CA LYS A 97 19.20 15.51 -3.27
C LYS A 97 17.75 15.86 -3.65
N LYS A 98 17.40 15.76 -4.94
CA LYS A 98 16.06 16.04 -5.45
C LYS A 98 15.04 15.07 -4.87
N TYR A 99 15.32 13.76 -4.87
CA TYR A 99 14.41 12.75 -4.33
C TYR A 99 14.23 12.91 -2.83
N ARG A 100 15.32 13.08 -2.08
CA ARG A 100 15.26 13.30 -0.62
C ARG A 100 14.44 14.53 -0.26
N LYS A 101 14.64 15.64 -0.97
CA LYS A 101 13.84 16.88 -0.78
C LYS A 101 12.36 16.62 -1.07
N ALA A 102 12.05 15.94 -2.18
CA ALA A 102 10.68 15.66 -2.57
C ALA A 102 9.95 14.75 -1.55
N ILE A 103 10.62 13.69 -1.06
CA ILE A 103 10.08 12.81 -0.04
C ILE A 103 9.80 13.59 1.24
N ARG A 104 10.77 14.33 1.77
CA ARG A 104 10.62 15.13 3.00
C ARG A 104 9.52 16.19 2.91
N ALA A 105 9.33 16.80 1.75
CA ALA A 105 8.33 17.84 1.55
C ALA A 105 6.90 17.28 1.50
N ASN A 106 6.72 16.03 1.09
CA ASN A 106 5.40 15.45 0.85
C ASN A 106 4.98 14.36 1.87
N TYR A 107 5.94 13.72 2.53
CA TYR A 107 5.66 12.76 3.59
C TYR A 107 5.48 13.48 4.94
N ASN A 108 4.36 13.23 5.61
CA ASN A 108 4.08 13.72 6.94
C ASN A 108 3.50 12.59 7.80
N LYS A 109 4.27 12.13 8.79
CA LYS A 109 3.84 11.07 9.72
C LYS A 109 2.57 11.40 10.49
N LYS A 110 2.28 12.68 10.72
CA LYS A 110 1.06 13.12 11.42
C LYS A 110 -0.20 12.98 10.57
N ASP A 111 -0.09 12.86 9.26
CA ASP A 111 -1.24 12.61 8.38
C ASP A 111 -1.56 11.12 8.33
N ILE A 112 -2.13 10.61 9.42
CA ILE A 112 -2.48 9.19 9.58
C ILE A 112 -3.47 8.74 8.50
N ALA A 113 -4.42 9.59 8.08
CA ALA A 113 -5.41 9.24 7.06
C ALA A 113 -4.75 8.91 5.72
N THR A 114 -3.79 9.74 5.30
CA THR A 114 -3.03 9.49 4.07
C THR A 114 -2.14 8.25 4.20
N ILE A 115 -1.48 8.05 5.34
CA ILE A 115 -0.65 6.86 5.57
C ILE A 115 -1.49 5.59 5.54
N MET A 116 -2.66 5.55 6.20
CA MET A 116 -3.58 4.42 6.16
C MET A 116 -3.99 4.07 4.73
N ALA A 117 -4.42 5.06 3.95
CA ALA A 117 -4.85 4.86 2.57
C ALA A 117 -3.70 4.40 1.66
N ALA A 118 -2.48 4.91 1.90
CA ALA A 118 -1.30 4.59 1.12
C ALA A 118 -0.69 3.23 1.46
N SER A 119 -0.91 2.72 2.68
CA SER A 119 -0.25 1.53 3.21
C SER A 119 -0.70 0.20 2.62
N THR A 120 -1.85 0.16 1.96
CA THR A 120 -2.52 -1.04 1.40
C THR A 120 -2.95 -2.11 2.43
N HIS A 121 -2.65 -1.97 3.72
CA HIS A 121 -2.98 -2.95 4.76
C HIS A 121 -4.48 -3.25 4.89
N PHE A 122 -5.33 -2.30 4.56
CA PHE A 122 -6.79 -2.47 4.62
C PHE A 122 -7.37 -3.06 3.33
N GLY A 123 -6.55 -3.23 2.29
CA GLY A 123 -6.93 -3.71 0.96
C GLY A 123 -7.77 -2.70 0.18
N SER A 124 -8.36 -3.14 -0.94
CA SER A 124 -9.15 -2.27 -1.80
C SER A 124 -10.37 -1.65 -1.09
N GLY A 125 -10.69 -0.41 -1.44
CA GLY A 125 -11.88 0.31 -0.95
C GLY A 125 -11.63 1.19 0.28
N PHE A 126 -10.39 1.34 0.75
CA PHE A 126 -10.02 2.22 1.86
C PHE A 126 -9.19 3.41 1.36
N ALA A 127 -9.77 4.24 0.50
CA ALA A 127 -9.22 5.53 0.14
C ALA A 127 -9.34 6.55 1.30
N ILE A 128 -8.64 7.68 1.20
CA ILE A 128 -8.64 8.74 2.23
C ILE A 128 -10.06 9.15 2.64
N THR A 129 -10.97 9.27 1.68
CA THR A 129 -12.39 9.63 1.91
C THR A 129 -13.12 8.64 2.81
N LYS A 130 -12.70 7.38 2.81
CA LYS A 130 -13.28 6.34 3.67
C LYS A 130 -12.55 6.22 5.01
N ILE A 131 -11.27 6.57 5.06
CA ILE A 131 -10.46 6.54 6.29
C ILE A 131 -10.79 7.72 7.21
N LYS A 132 -10.98 8.93 6.67
CA LYS A 132 -11.26 10.12 7.48
C LYS A 132 -12.43 9.95 8.46
N PRO A 133 -13.62 9.47 8.04
CA PRO A 133 -14.71 9.25 8.98
C PRO A 133 -14.39 8.25 10.11
N ILE A 134 -13.49 7.27 9.86
CA ILE A 134 -13.01 6.37 10.91
C ILE A 134 -12.25 7.15 11.98
N LEU A 135 -11.29 8.00 11.54
CA LEU A 135 -10.46 8.79 12.46
C LEU A 135 -11.24 9.91 13.15
N GLU A 136 -12.30 10.42 12.54
CA GLU A 136 -13.23 11.35 13.17
C GLU A 136 -14.07 10.67 14.26
N LYS A 137 -14.47 9.40 14.02
CA LYS A 137 -15.26 8.61 14.97
C LYS A 137 -14.43 8.05 16.12
N ILE A 138 -13.22 7.58 15.82
CA ILE A 138 -12.27 6.99 16.78
C ILE A 138 -10.88 7.59 16.52
N PRO A 139 -10.61 8.80 17.05
CA PRO A 139 -9.33 9.50 16.79
C PRO A 139 -8.10 8.72 17.27
N ASP A 140 -8.26 7.95 18.31
CA ASP A 140 -7.24 7.12 18.97
C ASP A 140 -7.24 5.66 18.50
N ILE A 141 -7.73 5.36 17.30
CA ILE A 141 -7.86 3.99 16.74
C ILE A 141 -6.56 3.16 16.81
N LEU A 142 -5.41 3.82 16.89
CA LEU A 142 -4.11 3.15 17.02
C LEU A 142 -3.80 2.71 18.45
N THR A 143 -4.40 3.35 19.44
CA THR A 143 -4.06 3.18 20.87
C THR A 143 -5.27 2.86 21.73
N THR A 144 -6.48 2.92 21.16
CA THR A 144 -7.72 2.68 21.92
C THR A 144 -7.75 1.29 22.54
N ASP A 145 -8.31 1.21 23.74
CA ASP A 145 -8.58 -0.04 24.47
C ASP A 145 -9.95 -0.64 24.17
N MET A 146 -10.71 -0.03 23.22
CA MET A 146 -12.01 -0.55 22.81
C MET A 146 -11.89 -1.97 22.27
N GLU A 147 -12.85 -2.79 22.66
CA GLU A 147 -12.95 -4.16 22.15
C GLU A 147 -13.22 -4.19 20.65
N LYS A 148 -12.67 -5.21 19.97
CA LYS A 148 -12.79 -5.36 18.51
C LYS A 148 -14.23 -5.28 18.01
N ASN A 149 -15.19 -5.89 18.73
CA ASN A 149 -16.60 -5.90 18.35
C ASN A 149 -17.23 -4.50 18.50
N GLU A 150 -16.88 -3.77 19.55
CA GLU A 150 -17.33 -2.39 19.77
C GLU A 150 -16.86 -1.47 18.64
N ILE A 151 -15.60 -1.60 18.22
CA ILE A 151 -15.06 -0.86 17.07
C ILE A 151 -15.84 -1.22 15.80
N ILE A 152 -16.09 -2.50 15.54
CA ILE A 152 -16.85 -2.95 14.36
C ILE A 152 -18.27 -2.36 14.37
N GLU A 153 -18.96 -2.36 15.48
CA GLU A 153 -20.30 -1.79 15.61
C GLU A 153 -20.27 -0.27 15.40
N SER A 154 -19.33 0.41 16.07
CA SER A 154 -19.14 1.85 15.92
C SER A 154 -18.87 2.25 14.47
N LEU A 155 -17.98 1.54 13.77
CA LEU A 155 -17.67 1.80 12.36
C LEU A 155 -18.83 1.44 11.43
N SER A 156 -19.60 0.41 11.76
CA SER A 156 -20.77 0.00 10.96
C SER A 156 -21.90 1.03 10.96
N SER A 157 -21.94 1.93 11.95
CA SER A 157 -22.88 3.04 12.01
C SER A 157 -22.51 4.22 11.08
N LEU A 158 -21.29 4.24 10.54
CA LEU A 158 -20.86 5.30 9.63
C LEU A 158 -21.51 5.14 8.24
N SER A 159 -21.86 6.26 7.63
CA SER A 159 -22.39 6.27 6.27
C SER A 159 -21.36 5.65 5.29
N GLY A 160 -21.83 4.74 4.44
CA GLY A 160 -20.98 4.02 3.48
C GLY A 160 -20.15 2.87 4.10
N PHE A 161 -20.36 2.54 5.39
CA PHE A 161 -19.77 1.37 6.03
C PHE A 161 -20.81 0.25 6.21
N SER A 162 -20.43 -0.96 5.86
CA SER A 162 -21.11 -2.18 6.24
C SER A 162 -20.32 -2.91 7.32
N LYS A 163 -20.94 -3.83 8.05
CA LYS A 163 -20.25 -4.73 8.99
C LYS A 163 -19.07 -5.45 8.32
N LYS A 164 -19.23 -5.86 7.04
CA LYS A 164 -18.16 -6.46 6.24
C LYS A 164 -16.96 -5.51 6.06
N SER A 165 -17.21 -4.22 5.78
CA SER A 165 -16.16 -3.21 5.66
C SER A 165 -15.45 -2.95 6.97
N ALA A 166 -16.21 -2.82 8.08
CA ALA A 166 -15.66 -2.63 9.42
C ALA A 166 -14.80 -3.83 9.85
N THR A 167 -15.27 -5.06 9.61
CA THR A 167 -14.50 -6.28 9.88
C THR A 167 -13.22 -6.34 9.05
N LYS A 168 -13.29 -5.95 7.76
CA LYS A 168 -12.11 -5.90 6.88
C LYS A 168 -11.08 -4.88 7.38
N PHE A 169 -11.53 -3.71 7.82
CA PHE A 169 -10.68 -2.70 8.42
C PHE A 169 -9.96 -3.24 9.66
N MET A 170 -10.72 -3.83 10.60
CA MET A 170 -10.16 -4.40 11.82
C MET A 170 -9.17 -5.55 11.58
N LYS A 171 -9.33 -6.30 10.49
CA LYS A 171 -8.36 -7.34 10.09
C LYS A 171 -7.02 -6.74 9.68
N GLY A 172 -7.02 -5.57 9.02
CA GLY A 172 -5.79 -4.90 8.58
C GLY A 172 -5.11 -4.06 9.67
N LEU A 173 -5.84 -3.70 10.74
CA LEU A 173 -5.36 -2.75 11.74
C LEU A 173 -4.09 -3.22 12.48
N PRO A 174 -3.92 -4.48 12.90
CA PRO A 174 -2.70 -4.92 13.59
C PRO A 174 -1.46 -4.75 12.71
N SER A 175 -1.48 -5.25 11.49
CA SER A 175 -0.34 -5.13 10.57
C SER A 175 -0.08 -3.67 10.16
N PHE A 176 -1.12 -2.84 10.10
CA PHE A 176 -0.95 -1.40 9.90
C PHE A 176 -0.27 -0.73 11.10
N LYS A 177 -0.60 -1.09 12.34
CA LYS A 177 0.07 -0.56 13.55
C LYS A 177 1.56 -0.85 13.51
N GLU A 178 1.97 -2.09 13.24
CA GLU A 178 3.37 -2.48 13.09
C GLU A 178 4.07 -1.64 12.01
N PHE A 179 3.47 -1.53 10.85
CA PHE A 179 3.97 -0.68 9.77
C PHE A 179 4.10 0.79 10.19
N TYR A 180 3.05 1.36 10.80
CA TYR A 180 3.04 2.76 11.23
C TYR A 180 4.14 3.08 12.23
N TYR A 181 4.37 2.19 13.20
CA TYR A 181 5.43 2.36 14.20
C TYR A 181 6.83 2.14 13.62
N SER A 182 6.95 1.41 12.52
CA SER A 182 8.23 1.26 11.80
C SER A 182 8.61 2.50 10.99
N LEU A 183 7.69 3.42 10.71
CA LEU A 183 7.95 4.65 9.94
C LEU A 183 8.80 5.66 10.73
N PRO A 184 9.67 6.45 10.06
CA PRO A 184 10.45 7.52 10.69
C PRO A 184 9.61 8.70 11.19
#